data_a701dd610c902b4615271127632936bc
#
_entry.id   a701dd610c902b4615271127632936bc
#
_cell.length_a   1.000
_cell.length_b   1.000
_cell.length_c   1.000
_cell.angle_alpha   90.00
_cell.angle_beta   90.00
_cell.angle_gamma   90.00
#
_symmetry.space_group_name_H-M   'P 1'
#
loop_
_entity.id
_entity.type
_entity.pdbx_description
1 polymer ?
#
loop_
_entity_poly.entity_id
_entity_poly.type
_entity_poly.pdbx_seq_one_letter_code
_entity_poly.pdbx_strand_id
1 'polypeptide(L)'
;HGEYRRQRQMCIRDSPLFNFEFCKGYYPRIANNKMNGRVARLLVGPLLTALEKTIGQSDYLNFMKSFKYPLAGEFSFRRNVLPELRISSDWGIEVGILSEMQRNFSPQNICQVDLAETYDHKHQDLSTEDENKGLSRMSIDIIKTFIKKLATQGHSFSREQLRSLKATYYRSCLLYTSPSP
;
A
#
# COMPACT_ATOMS: atom_id res chain seq x y z
N HIS A 1 1.13 1.78 -23.99
CA HIS A 1 1.37 0.98 -22.77
C HIS A 1 0.31 1.18 -21.68
N GLY A 2 -0.18 2.40 -21.39
CA GLY A 2 -1.20 2.66 -20.36
C GLY A 2 -2.57 2.06 -20.70
N GLU A 3 -2.96 2.08 -21.94
CA GLU A 3 -4.25 1.59 -22.41
C GLU A 3 -4.35 0.06 -22.32
N TYR A 4 -3.31 -0.67 -22.70
CA TYR A 4 -3.23 -2.12 -22.59
C TYR A 4 -3.37 -2.60 -21.13
N ARG A 5 -2.82 -1.87 -20.16
CA ARG A 5 -2.92 -2.18 -18.73
C ARG A 5 -4.32 -1.97 -18.17
N ARG A 6 -4.96 -0.84 -18.53
CA ARG A 6 -6.36 -0.58 -18.18
C ARG A 6 -7.26 -1.67 -18.73
N GLN A 7 -7.03 -2.05 -19.97
CA GLN A 7 -7.77 -3.10 -20.66
C GLN A 7 -7.61 -4.46 -19.95
N ARG A 8 -6.39 -4.82 -19.53
CA ARG A 8 -6.13 -6.08 -18.80
C ARG A 8 -6.84 -6.12 -17.43
N GLN A 9 -6.82 -5.03 -16.68
CA GLN A 9 -7.56 -4.93 -15.41
C GLN A 9 -9.06 -5.02 -15.63
N MET A 10 -9.59 -4.34 -16.63
CA MET A 10 -11.01 -4.38 -16.97
C MET A 10 -11.44 -5.76 -17.41
N CYS A 11 -10.69 -6.44 -18.28
CA CYS A 11 -11.01 -7.80 -18.72
C CYS A 11 -11.09 -8.81 -17.57
N ILE A 12 -10.20 -8.70 -16.59
CA ILE A 12 -10.23 -9.58 -15.41
C ILE A 12 -11.41 -9.23 -14.51
N ARG A 13 -11.64 -7.96 -14.23
CA ARG A 13 -12.76 -7.50 -13.41
C ARG A 13 -14.12 -7.88 -14.01
N ASP A 14 -14.27 -7.72 -15.32
CA ASP A 14 -15.52 -7.93 -16.03
C ASP A 14 -15.69 -9.39 -16.52
N SER A 15 -14.79 -10.28 -16.12
CA SER A 15 -14.89 -11.69 -16.44
C SER A 15 -16.17 -12.29 -15.83
N PRO A 16 -17.00 -13.00 -16.63
CA PRO A 16 -18.20 -13.66 -16.12
C PRO A 16 -17.88 -14.81 -15.14
N LEU A 17 -16.63 -15.29 -15.12
CA LEU A 17 -16.17 -16.37 -14.24
C LEU A 17 -15.84 -15.87 -12.83
N PHE A 18 -15.60 -14.57 -12.65
CA PHE A 18 -15.15 -13.99 -11.38
C PHE A 18 -15.96 -12.74 -11.04
N ASN A 19 -16.47 -12.68 -9.83
CA ASN A 19 -17.24 -11.55 -9.33
C ASN A 19 -16.34 -10.57 -8.57
N PHE A 20 -15.31 -10.03 -9.23
CA PHE A 20 -14.43 -9.05 -8.60
C PHE A 20 -15.07 -7.66 -8.53
N GLU A 21 -15.06 -7.07 -7.34
CA GLU A 21 -15.45 -5.69 -7.10
C GLU A 21 -14.27 -4.73 -7.25
N PHE A 22 -13.06 -5.21 -6.94
CA PHE A 22 -11.83 -4.42 -7.01
C PHE A 22 -10.68 -5.23 -7.58
N CYS A 23 -9.88 -4.58 -8.42
CA CYS A 23 -8.69 -5.17 -9.01
C CYS A 23 -7.51 -4.21 -8.83
N LYS A 24 -6.47 -4.67 -8.14
CA LYS A 24 -5.24 -3.93 -7.88
C LYS A 24 -4.15 -4.34 -8.87
N GLY A 25 -3.62 -3.38 -9.61
CA GLY A 25 -2.45 -3.60 -10.43
C GLY A 25 -1.17 -3.68 -9.59
N TYR A 26 -0.23 -4.51 -9.99
CA TYR A 26 1.13 -4.49 -9.49
C TYR A 26 2.14 -4.67 -10.61
N TYR A 27 3.34 -4.23 -10.38
CA TYR A 27 4.47 -4.32 -11.32
C TYR A 27 5.78 -4.10 -10.59
N PRO A 28 6.88 -4.73 -11.01
CA PRO A 28 8.21 -4.40 -10.52
C PRO A 28 8.63 -3.02 -11.04
N ARG A 29 9.07 -2.17 -10.15
CA ARG A 29 9.60 -0.84 -10.49
C ARG A 29 11.09 -0.92 -10.76
N ILE A 30 11.44 -1.38 -11.95
CA ILE A 30 12.83 -1.49 -12.39
C ILE A 30 13.07 -0.47 -13.50
N ALA A 31 14.04 0.39 -13.32
CA ALA A 31 14.53 1.33 -14.32
C ALA A 31 16.07 1.42 -14.23
N ASN A 32 16.76 1.41 -15.36
CA ASN A 32 18.23 1.50 -15.43
C ASN A 32 18.95 0.45 -14.54
N ASN A 33 18.49 -0.80 -14.56
CA ASN A 33 18.99 -1.91 -13.71
C ASN A 33 18.91 -1.62 -12.19
N LYS A 34 18.09 -0.68 -11.75
CA LYS A 34 17.88 -0.36 -10.34
C LYS A 34 16.44 -0.64 -9.92
N MET A 35 16.28 -1.28 -8.77
CA MET A 35 14.97 -1.48 -8.17
C MET A 35 14.52 -0.20 -7.49
N ASN A 36 13.45 0.39 -8.00
CA ASN A 36 12.78 1.56 -7.44
C ASN A 36 11.68 1.17 -6.45
N GLY A 37 10.82 2.10 -6.04
CA GLY A 37 9.74 1.82 -5.07
C GLY A 37 10.22 1.85 -3.63
N ARG A 38 11.14 2.76 -3.30
CA ARG A 38 11.71 2.94 -1.96
C ARG A 38 10.65 3.02 -0.86
N VAL A 39 9.57 3.78 -1.06
CA VAL A 39 8.52 3.95 -0.04
C VAL A 39 7.81 2.63 0.26
N ALA A 40 7.43 1.86 -0.75
CA ALA A 40 6.81 0.55 -0.51
C ALA A 40 7.74 -0.40 0.25
N ARG A 41 9.02 -0.46 -0.15
CA ARG A 41 10.01 -1.39 0.37
C ARG A 41 10.61 -0.97 1.71
N LEU A 42 10.94 0.32 1.87
CA LEU A 42 11.64 0.83 3.05
C LEU A 42 10.68 1.42 4.11
N LEU A 43 9.45 1.72 3.74
CA LEU A 43 8.46 2.21 4.69
C LEU A 43 7.35 1.18 4.90
N VAL A 44 6.55 0.85 3.88
CA VAL A 44 5.32 0.10 4.07
C VAL A 44 5.58 -1.31 4.59
N GLY A 45 6.50 -2.07 3.98
CA GLY A 45 6.85 -3.41 4.42
C GLY A 45 7.34 -3.47 5.87
N PRO A 46 8.39 -2.72 6.24
CA PRO A 46 8.89 -2.65 7.62
C PRO A 46 7.85 -2.13 8.61
N LEU A 47 7.01 -1.15 8.23
CA LEU A 47 5.96 -0.60 9.07
C LEU A 47 4.89 -1.64 9.38
N LEU A 48 4.39 -2.37 8.38
CA LEU A 48 3.41 -3.44 8.60
C LEU A 48 3.95 -4.54 9.52
N THR A 49 5.23 -4.89 9.36
CA THR A 49 5.91 -5.85 10.26
C THR A 49 6.02 -5.30 11.68
N ALA A 50 6.35 -4.02 11.83
CA ALA A 50 6.47 -3.39 13.14
C ALA A 50 5.11 -3.23 13.84
N LEU A 51 4.07 -2.86 13.09
CA LEU A 51 2.71 -2.77 13.60
C LEU A 51 2.22 -4.13 14.10
N GLU A 52 2.39 -5.20 13.33
CA GLU A 52 2.01 -6.54 13.74
C GLU A 52 2.71 -6.98 15.03
N LYS A 53 4.00 -6.67 15.18
CA LYS A 53 4.74 -6.95 16.42
C LYS A 53 4.27 -6.11 17.61
N THR A 54 3.69 -4.94 17.36
CA THR A 54 3.24 -4.02 18.42
C THR A 54 1.81 -4.31 18.87
N ILE A 55 0.90 -4.60 17.95
CA ILE A 55 -0.53 -4.79 18.25
C ILE A 55 -1.00 -6.24 18.11
N GLY A 56 -0.12 -7.15 17.68
CA GLY A 56 -0.46 -8.53 17.37
C GLY A 56 -0.99 -8.71 15.95
N GLN A 57 -1.41 -9.93 15.63
CA GLN A 57 -2.01 -10.25 14.34
C GLN A 57 -3.36 -9.54 14.18
N SER A 58 -3.61 -9.04 12.98
CA SER A 58 -4.83 -8.36 12.60
C SER A 58 -5.18 -8.71 11.16
N ASP A 59 -6.46 -8.97 10.90
CA ASP A 59 -6.95 -9.25 9.54
C ASP A 59 -6.63 -8.10 8.58
N TYR A 60 -6.69 -6.87 9.08
CA TYR A 60 -6.30 -5.69 8.32
C TYR A 60 -4.82 -5.71 7.93
N LEU A 61 -3.93 -6.00 8.87
CA LEU A 61 -2.49 -6.07 8.58
C LEU A 61 -2.16 -7.21 7.63
N ASN A 62 -2.79 -8.37 7.81
CA ASN A 62 -2.64 -9.52 6.92
C ASN A 62 -3.13 -9.17 5.51
N PHE A 63 -4.29 -8.53 5.41
CA PHE A 63 -4.82 -8.04 4.13
C PHE A 63 -3.84 -7.08 3.44
N MET A 64 -3.33 -6.08 4.16
CA MET A 64 -2.38 -5.12 3.59
C MET A 64 -1.07 -5.77 3.14
N LYS A 65 -0.58 -6.77 3.88
CA LYS A 65 0.63 -7.55 3.54
C LYS A 65 0.43 -8.46 2.32
N SER A 66 -0.79 -8.85 2.00
CA SER A 66 -1.08 -9.71 0.85
C SER A 66 -0.84 -9.02 -0.49
N PHE A 67 -0.77 -7.69 -0.52
CA PHE A 67 -0.51 -6.94 -1.74
C PHE A 67 0.98 -6.84 -2.06
N LYS A 68 1.34 -7.30 -3.27
CA LYS A 68 2.73 -7.22 -3.76
C LYS A 68 3.21 -5.79 -3.91
N TYR A 69 2.32 -4.87 -4.28
CA TYR A 69 2.62 -3.45 -4.36
C TYR A 69 1.41 -2.60 -3.88
N PRO A 70 1.25 -2.41 -2.57
CA PRO A 70 0.10 -1.70 -2.01
C PRO A 70 -0.01 -0.23 -2.47
N LEU A 71 1.10 0.43 -2.78
CA LEU A 71 1.15 1.82 -3.23
C LEU A 71 1.06 1.99 -4.77
N ALA A 72 0.72 0.94 -5.54
CA ALA A 72 0.42 1.13 -6.95
C ALA A 72 -0.84 1.97 -7.12
N GLY A 73 -0.77 3.00 -7.97
CA GLY A 73 -1.92 3.84 -8.30
C GLY A 73 -2.86 3.20 -9.33
N GLU A 74 -2.44 2.08 -9.91
CA GLU A 74 -3.23 1.35 -10.91
C GLU A 74 -4.21 0.42 -10.21
N PHE A 75 -5.46 0.80 -10.24
CA PHE A 75 -6.57 -0.03 -9.76
C PHE A 75 -7.84 0.23 -10.58
N SER A 76 -8.72 -0.74 -10.57
CA SER A 76 -10.06 -0.63 -11.13
C SER A 76 -11.08 -1.21 -10.15
N PHE A 77 -12.28 -0.67 -10.15
CA PHE A 77 -13.39 -1.16 -9.36
C PHE A 77 -14.71 -1.02 -10.13
N ARG A 78 -15.72 -1.74 -9.72
CA ARG A 78 -17.05 -1.59 -10.29
C ARG A 78 -17.62 -0.21 -9.96
N ARG A 79 -18.39 0.35 -10.89
CA ARG A 79 -18.94 1.71 -10.76
C ARG A 79 -19.78 1.92 -9.50
N ASN A 80 -20.50 0.89 -9.08
CA ASN A 80 -21.34 0.90 -7.87
C ASN A 80 -20.53 0.99 -6.57
N VAL A 81 -19.25 0.67 -6.61
CA VAL A 81 -18.34 0.76 -5.45
C VAL A 81 -17.96 2.21 -5.13
N LEU A 82 -17.87 3.06 -6.16
CA LEU A 82 -17.34 4.42 -6.03
C LEU A 82 -18.08 5.30 -5.01
N PRO A 83 -19.42 5.30 -4.93
CA PRO A 83 -20.14 6.12 -3.94
C PRO A 83 -19.88 5.72 -2.49
N GLU A 84 -19.46 4.47 -2.25
CA GLU A 84 -19.20 3.93 -0.90
C GLU A 84 -17.78 4.23 -0.39
N LEU A 85 -16.91 4.74 -1.26
CA LEU A 85 -15.51 4.96 -0.93
C LEU A 85 -15.28 6.30 -0.24
N ARG A 86 -14.58 6.26 0.87
CA ARG A 86 -14.02 7.43 1.55
C ARG A 86 -12.59 7.65 1.07
N ILE A 87 -12.43 8.46 0.03
CA ILE A 87 -11.15 8.68 -0.62
C ILE A 87 -10.39 9.78 0.12
N SER A 88 -9.15 9.49 0.51
CA SER A 88 -8.23 10.47 1.08
C SER A 88 -7.76 11.45 0.01
N SER A 89 -7.59 12.71 0.39
CA SER A 89 -7.05 13.77 -0.49
C SER A 89 -5.53 13.98 -0.35
N ASP A 90 -4.86 13.09 0.38
CA ASP A 90 -3.43 13.12 0.64
C ASP A 90 -2.71 11.89 0.04
N TRP A 91 -1.41 11.74 0.30
CA TRP A 91 -0.61 10.60 -0.17
C TRP A 91 -0.96 9.25 0.46
N GLY A 92 -1.93 9.21 1.36
CA GLY A 92 -2.49 7.97 1.91
C GLY A 92 -3.59 7.36 1.06
N ILE A 93 -3.86 7.88 -0.15
CA ILE A 93 -4.99 7.48 -1.00
C ILE A 93 -5.01 5.99 -1.30
N GLU A 94 -3.88 5.38 -1.70
CA GLU A 94 -3.83 3.97 -2.04
C GLU A 94 -4.10 3.08 -0.82
N VAL A 95 -3.49 3.40 0.32
CA VAL A 95 -3.73 2.71 1.60
C VAL A 95 -5.17 2.91 2.04
N GLY A 96 -5.70 4.12 1.86
CA GLY A 96 -7.09 4.45 2.16
C GLY A 96 -8.07 3.60 1.36
N ILE A 97 -7.90 3.53 0.04
CA ILE A 97 -8.74 2.72 -0.85
C ILE A 97 -8.66 1.23 -0.48
N LEU A 98 -7.46 0.68 -0.26
CA LEU A 98 -7.32 -0.71 0.18
C LEU A 98 -8.03 -0.96 1.52
N SER A 99 -7.99 0.00 2.44
CA SER A 99 -8.70 -0.10 3.72
C SER A 99 -10.22 -0.08 3.55
N GLU A 100 -10.75 0.71 2.62
CA GLU A 100 -12.18 0.69 2.29
C GLU A 100 -12.58 -0.64 1.62
N MET A 101 -11.72 -1.19 0.76
CA MET A 101 -11.95 -2.52 0.17
C MET A 101 -12.01 -3.61 1.24
N GLN A 102 -11.06 -3.63 2.17
CA GLN A 102 -11.03 -4.60 3.27
C GLN A 102 -12.27 -4.50 4.16
N ARG A 103 -12.76 -3.29 4.40
CA ARG A 103 -13.94 -3.04 5.24
C ARG A 103 -15.25 -3.46 4.59
N ASN A 104 -15.38 -3.23 3.28
CA ASN A 104 -16.67 -3.32 2.59
C ASN A 104 -16.85 -4.61 1.79
N PHE A 105 -15.78 -5.32 1.46
CA PHE A 105 -15.82 -6.46 0.55
C PHE A 105 -15.07 -7.67 1.10
N SER A 106 -15.57 -8.86 0.73
CA SER A 106 -14.86 -10.10 0.99
C SER A 106 -13.53 -10.13 0.20
N PRO A 107 -12.45 -10.68 0.77
CA PRO A 107 -11.18 -10.88 0.04
C PRO A 107 -11.34 -11.63 -1.29
N GLN A 108 -12.35 -12.49 -1.42
CA GLN A 108 -12.66 -13.22 -2.65
C GLN A 108 -13.13 -12.34 -3.80
N ASN A 109 -13.62 -11.12 -3.49
CA ASN A 109 -14.05 -10.13 -4.47
C ASN A 109 -12.93 -9.16 -4.86
N ILE A 110 -11.71 -9.42 -4.39
CA ILE A 110 -10.55 -8.55 -4.60
C ILE A 110 -9.46 -9.36 -5.28
N CYS A 111 -8.91 -8.82 -6.36
CA CYS A 111 -7.80 -9.47 -7.08
C CYS A 111 -6.60 -8.55 -7.25
N GLN A 112 -5.46 -9.16 -7.55
CA GLN A 112 -4.24 -8.50 -7.97
C GLN A 112 -3.88 -8.96 -9.38
N VAL A 113 -3.44 -8.02 -10.22
CA VAL A 113 -3.08 -8.29 -11.61
C VAL A 113 -1.68 -7.78 -11.88
N ASP A 114 -0.85 -8.65 -12.42
CA ASP A 114 0.44 -8.28 -12.98
C ASP A 114 0.25 -7.48 -14.27
N LEU A 115 0.70 -6.23 -14.28
CA LEU A 115 0.48 -5.32 -15.39
C LEU A 115 1.63 -5.28 -16.40
N ALA A 116 2.84 -5.52 -15.96
CA ALA A 116 4.03 -5.46 -16.81
C ALA A 116 5.26 -6.04 -16.09
N GLU A 117 6.22 -6.55 -16.89
CA GLU A 117 7.51 -6.99 -16.38
C GLU A 117 8.35 -5.84 -15.84
N THR A 118 8.24 -4.66 -16.44
CA THR A 118 8.91 -3.43 -15.98
C THR A 118 8.01 -2.23 -16.18
N TYR A 119 8.04 -1.30 -15.25
CA TYR A 119 7.29 -0.06 -15.33
C TYR A 119 8.12 1.12 -14.85
N ASP A 120 8.35 2.07 -15.74
CA ASP A 120 8.98 3.34 -15.39
C ASP A 120 7.91 4.35 -15.00
N HIS A 121 8.09 4.98 -13.85
CA HIS A 121 7.18 5.97 -13.28
C HIS A 121 7.98 7.20 -12.88
N LYS A 122 7.35 8.38 -12.99
CA LYS A 122 7.97 9.61 -12.50
C LYS A 122 8.39 9.45 -11.03
N HIS A 123 9.66 9.69 -10.74
CA HIS A 123 10.20 9.61 -9.40
C HIS A 123 9.98 10.92 -8.65
N GLN A 124 9.57 10.83 -7.40
CA GLN A 124 9.63 11.93 -6.45
C GLN A 124 11.03 11.93 -5.81
N ASP A 125 11.66 13.07 -5.79
CA ASP A 125 12.95 13.23 -5.13
C ASP A 125 12.79 13.39 -3.62
N LEU A 126 13.84 13.00 -2.87
CA LEU A 126 13.94 13.33 -1.47
C LEU A 126 14.17 14.85 -1.37
N SER A 127 13.25 15.57 -0.73
CA SER A 127 13.52 16.92 -0.30
C SER A 127 14.36 16.84 0.97
N THR A 128 15.62 17.24 0.88
CA THR A 128 16.53 17.33 2.03
C THR A 128 16.33 18.62 2.83
N GLU A 129 15.68 19.60 2.23
CA GLU A 129 15.53 20.95 2.79
C GLU A 129 14.15 21.22 3.40
N ASP A 130 13.12 20.40 3.05
CA ASP A 130 11.75 20.59 3.52
C ASP A 130 11.06 19.25 3.76
N GLU A 131 10.91 18.88 5.04
CA GLU A 131 10.23 17.65 5.48
C GLU A 131 8.75 17.62 5.06
N ASN A 132 8.17 18.74 4.70
CA ASN A 132 6.78 18.84 4.24
C ASN A 132 6.61 18.60 2.73
N LYS A 133 7.69 18.27 2.02
CA LYS A 133 7.68 18.02 0.57
C LYS A 133 8.25 16.64 0.21
N GLY A 134 7.99 16.21 -1.01
CA GLY A 134 8.56 15.00 -1.59
C GLY A 134 8.21 13.72 -0.83
N LEU A 135 9.16 12.79 -0.74
CA LEU A 135 8.99 11.48 -0.11
C LEU A 135 8.75 11.55 1.40
N SER A 136 9.24 12.57 2.10
CA SER A 136 9.00 12.74 3.53
C SER A 136 7.53 12.99 3.81
N ARG A 137 6.91 13.93 3.10
CA ARG A 137 5.48 14.19 3.20
C ARG A 137 4.64 12.97 2.86
N MET A 138 4.97 12.29 1.76
CA MET A 138 4.30 11.04 1.36
C MET A 138 4.36 10.00 2.49
N SER A 139 5.54 9.80 3.08
CA SER A 139 5.73 8.84 4.17
C SER A 139 4.86 9.16 5.39
N ILE A 140 4.80 10.43 5.77
CA ILE A 140 3.98 10.91 6.90
C ILE A 140 2.50 10.63 6.64
N ASP A 141 1.99 10.96 5.47
CA ASP A 141 0.58 10.79 5.14
C ASP A 141 0.19 9.30 5.09
N ILE A 142 1.07 8.43 4.57
CA ILE A 142 0.89 6.99 4.57
C ILE A 142 0.83 6.44 6.01
N ILE A 143 1.78 6.82 6.88
CA ILE A 143 1.79 6.40 8.29
C ILE A 143 0.53 6.86 9.00
N LYS A 144 0.14 8.13 8.84
CA LYS A 144 -1.10 8.68 9.40
C LYS A 144 -2.32 7.87 8.98
N THR A 145 -2.38 7.46 7.72
CA THR A 145 -3.50 6.66 7.21
C THR A 145 -3.55 5.30 7.86
N PHE A 146 -2.44 4.58 8.02
CA PHE A 146 -2.39 3.32 8.76
C PHE A 146 -2.86 3.49 10.20
N ILE A 147 -2.33 4.48 10.92
CA ILE A 147 -2.70 4.73 12.32
C ILE A 147 -4.19 5.07 12.45
N LYS A 148 -4.74 5.95 11.58
CA LYS A 148 -6.16 6.29 11.57
C LYS A 148 -7.03 5.04 11.33
N LYS A 149 -6.66 4.19 10.37
CA LYS A 149 -7.44 2.98 10.06
C LYS A 149 -7.38 1.96 11.20
N LEU A 150 -6.23 1.77 11.83
CA LEU A 150 -6.12 0.92 13.02
C LEU A 150 -6.92 1.50 14.20
N ALA A 151 -6.95 2.81 14.37
CA ALA A 151 -7.77 3.45 15.40
C ALA A 151 -9.27 3.20 15.17
N THR A 152 -9.76 3.19 13.92
CA THR A 152 -11.16 2.82 13.62
C THR A 152 -11.48 1.35 13.92
N GLN A 153 -10.47 0.51 14.10
CA GLN A 153 -10.59 -0.90 14.49
C GLN A 153 -10.37 -1.12 15.99
N GLY A 154 -10.32 -0.05 16.78
CA GLY A 154 -10.17 -0.10 18.23
C GLY A 154 -8.72 -0.14 18.74
N HIS A 155 -7.72 -0.04 17.86
CA HIS A 155 -6.33 0.03 18.30
C HIS A 155 -5.96 1.46 18.68
N SER A 156 -5.64 1.69 19.95
CA SER A 156 -5.04 2.94 20.44
C SER A 156 -3.55 2.74 20.69
N PHE A 157 -2.78 3.80 20.49
CA PHE A 157 -1.33 3.75 20.69
C PHE A 157 -0.94 4.67 21.84
N SER A 158 -0.46 4.10 22.95
CA SER A 158 0.18 4.86 24.00
C SER A 158 1.52 5.43 23.54
N ARG A 159 2.06 6.38 24.29
CA ARG A 159 3.38 6.94 23.99
C ARG A 159 4.48 5.87 24.01
N GLU A 160 4.40 4.91 24.92
CA GLU A 160 5.33 3.78 25.04
C GLU A 160 5.22 2.84 23.81
N GLN A 161 3.99 2.54 23.39
CA GLN A 161 3.76 1.73 22.19
C GLN A 161 4.27 2.42 20.92
N LEU A 162 4.13 3.74 20.79
CA LEU A 162 4.71 4.48 19.66
C LEU A 162 6.24 4.46 19.68
N ARG A 163 6.87 4.55 20.84
CA ARG A 163 8.33 4.41 20.98
C ARG A 163 8.80 3.00 20.59
N SER A 164 8.11 1.97 21.07
CA SER A 164 8.37 0.57 20.74
C SER A 164 8.16 0.32 19.24
N LEU A 165 7.09 0.82 18.68
CA LEU A 165 6.80 0.76 17.23
C LEU A 165 7.94 1.37 16.42
N LYS A 166 8.42 2.56 16.80
CA LYS A 166 9.54 3.23 16.14
C LYS A 166 10.81 2.38 16.19
N ALA A 167 11.17 1.84 17.34
CA ALA A 167 12.35 0.99 17.49
C ALA A 167 12.24 -0.30 16.67
N THR A 168 11.07 -0.93 16.68
CA THR A 168 10.77 -2.15 15.92
C THR A 168 10.80 -1.88 14.41
N TYR A 169 10.30 -0.72 13.98
CA TYR A 169 10.36 -0.29 12.60
C TYR A 169 11.81 -0.14 12.12
N TYR A 170 12.67 0.55 12.88
CA TYR A 170 14.09 0.68 12.51
C TYR A 170 14.79 -0.68 12.40
N ARG A 171 14.55 -1.59 13.35
CA ARG A 171 15.08 -2.95 13.26
C ARG A 171 14.56 -3.69 12.00
N SER A 172 13.30 -3.53 11.68
CA SER A 172 12.71 -4.12 10.48
C SER A 172 13.34 -3.54 9.21
N CYS A 173 13.61 -2.24 9.15
CA CYS A 173 14.31 -1.63 8.02
C CYS A 173 15.69 -2.25 7.78
N LEU A 174 16.44 -2.53 8.84
CA LEU A 174 17.76 -3.17 8.72
C LEU A 174 17.66 -4.56 8.07
N LEU A 175 16.63 -5.34 8.40
CA LEU A 175 16.40 -6.65 7.79
C LEU A 175 16.05 -6.56 6.30
N TYR A 176 15.35 -5.49 5.89
CA TYR A 176 15.00 -5.25 4.48
C TYR A 176 16.16 -4.67 3.65
N THR A 177 17.19 -4.14 4.29
CA THR A 177 18.33 -3.50 3.63
C THR A 177 19.63 -4.30 3.72
N SER A 178 19.67 -5.30 4.60
CA SER A 178 20.82 -6.20 4.69
C SER A 178 20.93 -7.05 3.42
N PRO A 179 22.17 -7.26 2.89
CA PRO A 179 22.37 -8.24 1.84
C PRO A 179 21.85 -9.60 2.31
N SER A 180 21.15 -10.31 1.43
CA SER A 180 20.86 -11.72 1.69
C SER A 180 22.17 -12.49 1.89
N PRO A 181 22.25 -13.37 2.88
CA PRO A 181 23.42 -14.22 3.05
C PRO A 181 23.69 -15.11 1.83
#